data_354d94e5633be2b30b19ea42c631e675
#
_entry.id   354d94e5633be2b30b19ea42c631e675
#
_cell.length_a   1.000
_cell.length_b   1.000
_cell.length_c   1.000
_cell.angle_alpha   90.00
_cell.angle_beta   90.00
_cell.angle_gamma   90.00
#
_symmetry.space_group_name_H-M   'P 1'
#
loop_
_entity.id
_entity.type
_entity.pdbx_description
1 polymer ?
#
loop_
_entity_poly.entity_id
_entity_poly.type
_entity_poly.pdbx_seq_one_letter_code
_entity_poly.pdbx_strand_id
1 'polypeptide(L)'
;MMYEKRIERIQRVRIRRWKLPMLCVGMLGFGIWLLGYRARPNLRIACLDVGQGDGIVLEIEGTWNLLIDGGSSNKSAVGQYQILPYLKSRGISRLDGIFISHTDGDHISGTEEILEYVGKGLTSIRVDHLILPDWEEEPENYLKLRELAQTADVQVLQVKAGDRICYGNAQLDILWPEKGAVGEDVNEEAMVMELEYGKFKGLFTGDIGMETEKKLQSAYRLEDVDFLKVAHHGSRYSTGEEFLNVVKPELAVISCSASNTYGHPSPETLRRLENAGTEICRTDRSGAVIVKVDEEKMKVQRFVID
;
A
#
# COMPACT_ATOMS: atom_id res chain seq x y z
N MET A 1 19.85 47.98 -53.46
CA MET A 1 20.97 47.73 -52.54
C MET A 1 20.79 48.33 -51.12
N MET A 2 20.47 49.65 -50.94
CA MET A 2 20.24 50.20 -49.58
C MET A 2 18.91 49.76 -48.95
N TYR A 3 17.86 49.53 -49.70
CA TYR A 3 16.54 49.10 -49.21
C TYR A 3 16.53 47.63 -48.73
N GLU A 4 17.21 46.75 -49.45
CA GLU A 4 17.36 45.35 -49.12
C GLU A 4 18.14 45.14 -47.80
N LYS A 5 19.24 45.87 -47.60
CA LYS A 5 20.00 45.83 -46.33
C LYS A 5 19.19 46.31 -45.13
N ARG A 6 18.23 47.22 -45.36
CA ARG A 6 17.34 47.74 -44.31
C ARG A 6 16.28 46.69 -43.90
N ILE A 7 15.74 45.94 -44.89
CA ILE A 7 14.78 44.85 -44.63
C ILE A 7 15.45 43.69 -43.87
N GLU A 8 16.65 43.25 -44.31
CA GLU A 8 17.41 42.23 -43.63
C GLU A 8 17.75 42.61 -42.17
N ARG A 9 18.08 43.88 -41.91
CA ARG A 9 18.38 44.38 -40.58
C ARG A 9 17.13 44.37 -39.68
N ILE A 10 15.97 44.73 -40.20
CA ILE A 10 14.69 44.68 -39.49
C ILE A 10 14.29 43.23 -39.19
N GLN A 11 14.45 42.34 -40.16
CA GLN A 11 14.17 40.91 -39.97
C GLN A 11 15.09 40.29 -38.93
N ARG A 12 16.41 40.56 -38.94
CA ARG A 12 17.37 40.07 -37.96
C ARG A 12 17.07 40.59 -36.55
N VAL A 13 16.64 41.85 -36.39
CA VAL A 13 16.24 42.42 -35.08
C VAL A 13 14.93 41.81 -34.59
N ARG A 14 13.98 41.53 -35.48
CA ARG A 14 12.70 40.90 -35.15
C ARG A 14 12.90 39.46 -34.71
N ILE A 15 13.71 38.67 -35.39
CA ILE A 15 14.08 37.30 -35.02
C ILE A 15 14.83 37.29 -33.69
N ARG A 16 15.72 38.26 -33.44
CA ARG A 16 16.48 38.32 -32.16
C ARG A 16 15.59 38.67 -30.95
N ARG A 17 14.51 39.48 -31.17
CA ARG A 17 13.55 39.83 -30.12
C ARG A 17 12.69 38.63 -29.65
N TRP A 18 12.45 37.66 -30.52
CA TRP A 18 11.67 36.49 -30.17
C TRP A 18 12.50 35.31 -29.57
N LYS A 19 13.80 35.29 -29.83
CA LYS A 19 14.69 34.25 -29.33
C LYS A 19 14.75 34.22 -27.79
N LEU A 20 14.80 35.36 -27.14
CA LEU A 20 14.88 35.46 -25.70
C LEU A 20 13.57 34.98 -25.01
N PRO A 21 12.37 35.43 -25.35
CA PRO A 21 11.14 34.94 -24.78
C PRO A 21 10.91 33.46 -25.06
N MET A 22 11.24 32.93 -26.24
CA MET A 22 11.18 31.52 -26.57
C MET A 22 12.14 30.69 -25.68
N LEU A 23 13.35 31.18 -25.44
CA LEU A 23 14.31 30.56 -24.53
C LEU A 23 13.76 30.54 -23.09
N CYS A 24 13.18 31.65 -22.63
CA CYS A 24 12.57 31.72 -21.28
C CYS A 24 11.40 30.76 -21.14
N VAL A 25 10.52 30.65 -22.12
CA VAL A 25 9.40 29.69 -22.12
C VAL A 25 9.93 28.25 -22.15
N GLY A 26 10.97 27.98 -22.97
CA GLY A 26 11.63 26.67 -22.98
C GLY A 26 12.27 26.31 -21.65
N MET A 27 12.98 27.24 -21.00
CA MET A 27 13.56 27.04 -19.68
C MET A 27 12.50 26.84 -18.60
N LEU A 28 11.39 27.61 -18.64
CA LEU A 28 10.27 27.46 -17.74
C LEU A 28 9.61 26.09 -17.90
N GLY A 29 9.33 25.68 -19.15
CA GLY A 29 8.78 24.37 -19.47
C GLY A 29 9.68 23.23 -19.03
N PHE A 30 11.00 23.36 -19.26
CA PHE A 30 11.99 22.39 -18.79
C PHE A 30 12.08 22.36 -17.26
N GLY A 31 12.04 23.52 -16.61
CA GLY A 31 12.00 23.61 -15.14
C GLY A 31 10.76 22.94 -14.55
N ILE A 32 9.57 23.17 -15.12
CA ILE A 32 8.32 22.52 -14.72
C ILE A 32 8.41 21.01 -14.94
N TRP A 33 8.96 20.59 -16.10
CA TRP A 33 9.17 19.18 -16.40
C TRP A 33 10.14 18.52 -15.40
N LEU A 34 11.27 19.18 -15.08
CA LEU A 34 12.25 18.72 -14.09
C LEU A 34 11.63 18.60 -12.68
N LEU A 35 10.83 19.58 -12.27
CA LEU A 35 10.13 19.56 -10.98
C LEU A 35 9.03 18.49 -10.93
N GLY A 36 8.39 18.22 -12.06
CA GLY A 36 7.37 17.17 -12.21
C GLY A 36 7.95 15.76 -12.42
N TYR A 37 9.21 15.68 -12.89
CA TYR A 37 9.85 14.39 -13.16
C TYR A 37 10.27 13.73 -11.84
N ARG A 38 9.53 12.71 -11.47
CA ARG A 38 9.90 11.80 -10.37
C ARG A 38 10.22 10.45 -10.98
N ALA A 39 11.46 10.00 -10.81
CA ALA A 39 11.78 8.60 -11.09
C ALA A 39 10.90 7.75 -10.16
N ARG A 40 9.98 7.00 -10.74
CA ARG A 40 9.10 6.08 -9.99
C ARG A 40 9.75 4.71 -10.02
N PRO A 41 9.93 4.04 -8.87
CA PRO A 41 10.32 2.64 -8.87
C PRO A 41 9.25 1.81 -9.57
N ASN A 42 9.63 0.66 -10.09
CA ASN A 42 8.70 -0.23 -10.75
C ASN A 42 7.63 -0.75 -9.79
N LEU A 43 8.04 -1.07 -8.54
CA LEU A 43 7.13 -1.38 -7.44
C LEU A 43 7.57 -0.60 -6.19
N ARG A 44 6.60 -0.04 -5.48
CA ARG A 44 6.79 0.62 -4.20
C ARG A 44 5.74 0.16 -3.20
N ILE A 45 6.17 -0.33 -2.06
CA ILE A 45 5.33 -0.70 -0.93
C ILE A 45 5.57 0.33 0.17
N ALA A 46 4.54 0.97 0.66
CA ALA A 46 4.63 1.96 1.72
C ALA A 46 3.76 1.57 2.90
N CYS A 47 4.37 1.01 3.94
CA CYS A 47 3.70 0.78 5.22
C CYS A 47 3.68 2.10 6.00
N LEU A 48 2.51 2.69 6.14
CA LEU A 48 2.34 4.00 6.78
C LEU A 48 2.35 3.86 8.31
N ASP A 49 2.85 4.86 9.01
CA ASP A 49 2.70 4.95 10.46
C ASP A 49 1.29 5.45 10.81
N VAL A 50 0.32 4.56 10.72
CA VAL A 50 -1.07 4.82 11.12
C VAL A 50 -1.30 4.67 12.63
N GLY A 51 -0.27 4.33 13.40
CA GLY A 51 -0.37 3.96 14.81
C GLY A 51 -0.60 2.46 14.98
N GLN A 52 -1.50 2.06 15.87
CA GLN A 52 -1.88 0.67 16.03
C GLN A 52 -2.93 0.33 14.99
N GLY A 53 -2.53 -0.39 13.95
CA GLY A 53 -3.34 -0.71 12.79
C GLY A 53 -2.52 -0.82 11.51
N ASP A 54 -3.17 -1.01 10.38
CA ASP A 54 -2.54 -1.17 9.08
C ASP A 54 -2.99 -0.12 8.06
N GLY A 55 -2.04 0.29 7.22
CA GLY A 55 -2.29 1.13 6.06
C GLY A 55 -1.11 1.03 5.11
N ILE A 56 -1.27 0.27 4.03
CA ILE A 56 -0.18 -0.05 3.11
C ILE A 56 -0.56 0.41 1.71
N VAL A 57 0.26 1.27 1.12
CA VAL A 57 0.05 1.75 -0.25
C VAL A 57 1.02 1.05 -1.19
N LEU A 58 0.49 0.43 -2.24
CA LEU A 58 1.27 -0.13 -3.34
C LEU A 58 1.19 0.83 -4.55
N GLU A 59 2.35 1.24 -5.05
CA GLU A 59 2.49 1.97 -6.32
C GLU A 59 3.18 1.03 -7.31
N ILE A 60 2.47 0.61 -8.38
CA ILE A 60 2.95 -0.37 -9.35
C ILE A 60 3.12 0.32 -10.70
N GLU A 61 4.33 0.27 -11.26
CA GLU A 61 4.71 0.81 -12.58
C GLU A 61 4.34 2.29 -12.79
N GLY A 62 4.15 3.01 -11.67
CA GLY A 62 3.71 4.42 -11.69
C GLY A 62 2.31 4.65 -12.25
N THR A 63 1.55 3.59 -12.47
CA THR A 63 0.21 3.59 -13.08
C THR A 63 -0.85 3.11 -12.10
N TRP A 64 -0.62 1.98 -11.45
CA TRP A 64 -1.59 1.34 -10.55
C TRP A 64 -1.28 1.69 -9.10
N ASN A 65 -2.30 2.05 -8.37
CA ASN A 65 -2.19 2.42 -6.95
C ASN A 65 -3.22 1.65 -6.15
N LEU A 66 -2.76 0.91 -5.16
CA LEU A 66 -3.61 0.10 -4.30
C LEU A 66 -3.42 0.54 -2.85
N LEU A 67 -4.45 0.41 -2.06
CA LEU A 67 -4.39 0.50 -0.60
C LEU A 67 -4.74 -0.86 -0.03
N ILE A 68 -3.93 -1.39 0.87
CA ILE A 68 -4.24 -2.57 1.67
C ILE A 68 -4.49 -2.07 3.07
N ASP A 69 -5.69 -2.26 3.55
CA ASP A 69 -6.22 -1.75 4.80
C ASP A 69 -6.08 -0.22 4.92
N GLY A 70 -6.53 0.33 6.01
CA GLY A 70 -6.40 1.76 6.27
C GLY A 70 -7.11 2.09 7.57
N GLY A 71 -6.54 1.69 8.70
CA GLY A 71 -7.19 1.91 9.98
C GLY A 71 -6.22 2.15 11.12
N SER A 72 -6.79 2.50 12.27
CA SER A 72 -6.06 2.66 13.53
C SER A 72 -6.99 2.56 14.71
N SER A 73 -6.56 1.87 15.76
CA SER A 73 -7.29 1.82 17.04
C SER A 73 -6.88 2.92 18.02
N ASN A 74 -5.79 3.64 17.77
CA ASN A 74 -5.28 4.65 18.70
C ASN A 74 -5.01 6.04 18.09
N LYS A 75 -5.16 6.19 16.78
CA LYS A 75 -5.17 7.49 16.09
C LYS A 75 -6.52 7.71 15.44
N SER A 76 -7.13 8.86 15.69
CA SER A 76 -8.38 9.26 15.03
C SER A 76 -8.11 9.87 13.65
N ALA A 77 -9.09 9.72 12.75
CA ALA A 77 -9.11 10.36 11.44
C ALA A 77 -7.85 10.08 10.59
N VAL A 78 -7.37 8.82 10.61
CA VAL A 78 -6.15 8.40 9.87
C VAL A 78 -6.34 8.48 8.36
N GLY A 79 -7.54 8.26 7.86
CA GLY A 79 -7.90 8.47 6.45
C GLY A 79 -7.66 9.91 6.04
N GLN A 80 -8.21 10.84 6.80
CA GLN A 80 -8.13 12.28 6.54
C GLN A 80 -6.73 12.85 6.72
N TYR A 81 -6.03 12.49 7.80
CA TYR A 81 -4.81 13.19 8.21
C TYR A 81 -3.52 12.44 7.87
N GLN A 82 -3.58 11.18 7.48
CA GLN A 82 -2.41 10.38 7.13
C GLN A 82 -2.49 9.80 5.73
N ILE A 83 -3.52 9.01 5.41
CA ILE A 83 -3.59 8.27 4.14
C ILE A 83 -3.84 9.25 2.98
N LEU A 84 -4.90 10.05 3.01
CA LEU A 84 -5.18 11.02 1.94
C LEU A 84 -4.05 12.04 1.71
N PRO A 85 -3.41 12.63 2.74
CA PRO A 85 -2.23 13.48 2.55
C PRO A 85 -1.05 12.74 1.94
N TYR A 86 -0.79 11.48 2.35
CA TYR A 86 0.24 10.67 1.73
C TYR A 86 -0.03 10.48 0.24
N LEU A 87 -1.23 10.01 -0.15
CA LEU A 87 -1.61 9.83 -1.54
C LEU A 87 -1.42 11.12 -2.36
N LYS A 88 -1.91 12.25 -1.85
CA LYS A 88 -1.74 13.56 -2.49
C LYS A 88 -0.27 13.96 -2.63
N SER A 89 0.55 13.72 -1.60
CA SER A 89 1.99 14.00 -1.64
C SER A 89 2.72 13.18 -2.71
N ARG A 90 2.18 12.01 -3.03
CA ARG A 90 2.68 11.13 -4.10
C ARG A 90 2.14 11.51 -5.49
N GLY A 91 1.17 12.42 -5.57
CA GLY A 91 0.47 12.76 -6.80
C GLY A 91 -0.49 11.65 -7.25
N ILE A 92 -0.93 10.80 -6.31
CA ILE A 92 -1.93 9.78 -6.54
C ILE A 92 -3.30 10.47 -6.47
N SER A 93 -4.07 10.36 -7.54
CA SER A 93 -5.43 10.89 -7.64
C SER A 93 -6.48 9.78 -7.82
N ARG A 94 -6.03 8.52 -7.91
CA ARG A 94 -6.87 7.35 -8.08
C ARG A 94 -6.27 6.17 -7.33
N LEU A 95 -7.11 5.47 -6.60
CA LEU A 95 -6.87 4.12 -6.10
C LEU A 95 -7.61 3.14 -7.01
N ASP A 96 -6.88 2.23 -7.63
CA ASP A 96 -7.45 1.20 -8.50
C ASP A 96 -8.15 0.11 -7.67
N GLY A 97 -7.70 -0.07 -6.42
CA GLY A 97 -8.32 -0.96 -5.45
C GLY A 97 -7.97 -0.62 -4.01
N ILE A 98 -8.92 -0.81 -3.12
CA ILE A 98 -8.72 -0.88 -1.68
C ILE A 98 -9.01 -2.31 -1.27
N PHE A 99 -8.00 -3.02 -0.78
CA PHE A 99 -8.10 -4.38 -0.25
C PHE A 99 -8.31 -4.30 1.26
N ILE A 100 -9.30 -4.98 1.78
CA ILE A 100 -9.55 -5.08 3.22
C ILE A 100 -9.22 -6.50 3.63
N SER A 101 -8.25 -6.64 4.53
CA SER A 101 -7.89 -7.95 5.07
C SER A 101 -9.00 -8.52 5.93
N HIS A 102 -9.51 -7.72 6.85
CA HIS A 102 -10.66 -8.04 7.72
C HIS A 102 -11.28 -6.74 8.27
N THR A 103 -12.35 -6.85 9.06
CA THR A 103 -13.20 -5.70 9.36
C THR A 103 -13.03 -5.11 10.76
N ASP A 104 -11.90 -5.36 11.44
CA ASP A 104 -11.59 -4.68 12.69
C ASP A 104 -11.24 -3.21 12.46
N GLY A 105 -11.55 -2.38 13.44
CA GLY A 105 -11.46 -0.93 13.30
C GLY A 105 -10.06 -0.40 12.99
N ASP A 106 -9.03 -1.10 13.41
CA ASP A 106 -7.63 -0.77 13.12
C ASP A 106 -7.17 -1.16 11.71
N HIS A 107 -8.05 -1.78 10.93
CA HIS A 107 -7.85 -2.04 9.51
C HIS A 107 -8.77 -1.22 8.60
N ILE A 108 -9.93 -0.77 9.10
CA ILE A 108 -10.94 -0.15 8.25
C ILE A 108 -11.27 1.32 8.55
N SER A 109 -11.01 1.83 9.77
CA SER A 109 -11.50 3.14 10.19
C SER A 109 -11.12 4.30 9.26
N GLY A 110 -9.92 4.32 8.73
CA GLY A 110 -9.49 5.33 7.75
C GLY A 110 -10.01 5.05 6.34
N THR A 111 -10.22 3.78 5.97
CA THR A 111 -10.89 3.41 4.71
C THR A 111 -12.34 3.88 4.70
N GLU A 112 -13.07 3.72 5.81
CA GLU A 112 -14.41 4.28 5.96
C GLU A 112 -14.42 5.80 5.73
N GLU A 113 -13.48 6.52 6.35
CA GLU A 113 -13.32 7.97 6.14
C GLU A 113 -13.04 8.30 4.66
N ILE A 114 -12.16 7.56 4.00
CA ILE A 114 -11.84 7.78 2.58
C ILE A 114 -13.10 7.62 1.72
N LEU A 115 -13.85 6.53 1.92
CA LEU A 115 -15.10 6.29 1.19
C LEU A 115 -16.14 7.37 1.45
N GLU A 116 -16.30 7.81 2.71
CA GLU A 116 -17.16 8.96 3.03
C GLU A 116 -16.74 10.25 2.31
N TYR A 117 -15.43 10.54 2.28
CA TYR A 117 -14.90 11.74 1.61
C TYR A 117 -15.11 11.68 0.10
N VAL A 118 -14.96 10.50 -0.49
CA VAL A 118 -15.24 10.26 -1.92
C VAL A 118 -16.72 10.47 -2.20
N GLY A 119 -17.60 9.83 -1.45
CA GLY A 119 -19.07 9.92 -1.64
C GLY A 119 -19.61 11.34 -1.42
N LYS A 120 -19.03 12.10 -0.49
CA LYS A 120 -19.38 13.51 -0.24
C LYS A 120 -18.68 14.50 -1.18
N GLY A 121 -17.80 14.07 -2.07
CA GLY A 121 -17.02 14.94 -2.95
C GLY A 121 -16.02 15.85 -2.22
N LEU A 122 -15.55 15.43 -1.04
CA LEU A 122 -14.63 16.20 -0.18
C LEU A 122 -13.15 15.94 -0.52
N THR A 123 -12.87 15.02 -1.42
CA THR A 123 -11.53 14.72 -1.92
C THR A 123 -11.52 14.62 -3.43
N SER A 124 -10.36 14.87 -4.03
CA SER A 124 -10.11 14.63 -5.47
C SER A 124 -9.64 13.20 -5.77
N ILE A 125 -9.41 12.40 -4.74
CA ILE A 125 -9.06 10.99 -4.90
C ILE A 125 -10.32 10.23 -5.36
N ARG A 126 -10.13 9.36 -6.36
CA ARG A 126 -11.14 8.41 -6.83
C ARG A 126 -10.76 7.01 -6.38
N VAL A 127 -11.74 6.18 -6.11
CA VAL A 127 -11.57 4.78 -5.78
C VAL A 127 -12.39 3.98 -6.78
N ASP A 128 -11.78 3.02 -7.46
CA ASP A 128 -12.48 2.21 -8.45
C ASP A 128 -13.12 0.98 -7.81
N HIS A 129 -12.36 0.27 -6.97
CA HIS A 129 -12.83 -0.97 -6.37
C HIS A 129 -12.57 -1.00 -4.86
N LEU A 130 -13.52 -1.58 -4.13
CA LEU A 130 -13.33 -2.07 -2.76
C LEU A 130 -13.33 -3.60 -2.81
N ILE A 131 -12.23 -4.23 -2.41
CA ILE A 131 -12.02 -5.67 -2.46
C ILE A 131 -12.11 -6.22 -1.03
N LEU A 132 -13.09 -7.09 -0.80
CA LEU A 132 -13.42 -7.68 0.49
C LEU A 132 -13.25 -9.20 0.44
N PRO A 133 -12.97 -9.87 1.58
CA PRO A 133 -13.03 -11.33 1.65
C PRO A 133 -14.45 -11.84 1.38
N ASP A 134 -14.58 -12.99 0.70
CA ASP A 134 -15.84 -13.67 0.37
C ASP A 134 -16.32 -14.48 1.59
N TRP A 135 -16.91 -13.81 2.57
CA TRP A 135 -17.49 -14.43 3.75
C TRP A 135 -18.98 -14.77 3.56
N GLU A 136 -19.42 -15.91 4.11
CA GLU A 136 -20.83 -16.30 4.08
C GLU A 136 -21.70 -15.45 5.02
N GLU A 137 -21.16 -15.10 6.21
CA GLU A 137 -21.78 -14.19 7.14
C GLU A 137 -21.03 -12.86 7.14
N GLU A 138 -21.74 -11.79 6.85
CA GLU A 138 -21.18 -10.44 6.73
C GLU A 138 -21.37 -9.68 8.05
N PRO A 139 -20.31 -9.42 8.86
CA PRO A 139 -20.40 -8.64 10.10
C PRO A 139 -20.90 -7.21 9.84
N GLU A 140 -21.36 -6.53 10.90
CA GLU A 140 -21.88 -5.16 10.81
C GLU A 140 -20.90 -4.19 10.10
N ASN A 141 -19.63 -4.25 10.44
CA ASN A 141 -18.58 -3.42 9.81
C ASN A 141 -18.42 -3.72 8.31
N TYR A 142 -18.58 -4.97 7.92
CA TYR A 142 -18.54 -5.38 6.50
C TYR A 142 -19.70 -4.77 5.72
N LEU A 143 -20.92 -4.88 6.27
CA LEU A 143 -22.11 -4.27 5.66
C LEU A 143 -21.99 -2.74 5.55
N LYS A 144 -21.44 -2.09 6.59
CA LYS A 144 -21.17 -0.66 6.59
C LYS A 144 -20.19 -0.24 5.50
N LEU A 145 -19.10 -0.99 5.30
CA LEU A 145 -18.15 -0.72 4.21
C LEU A 145 -18.81 -0.83 2.83
N ARG A 146 -19.69 -1.82 2.62
CA ARG A 146 -20.45 -1.97 1.37
C ARG A 146 -21.40 -0.79 1.14
N GLU A 147 -22.08 -0.32 2.18
CA GLU A 147 -22.98 0.85 2.09
C GLU A 147 -22.19 2.13 1.75
N LEU A 148 -21.02 2.34 2.39
CA LEU A 148 -20.13 3.46 2.09
C LEU A 148 -19.63 3.39 0.65
N ALA A 149 -19.20 2.22 0.18
CA ALA A 149 -18.76 2.02 -1.19
C ALA A 149 -19.87 2.32 -2.20
N GLN A 150 -21.09 1.84 -1.94
CA GLN A 150 -22.26 2.14 -2.78
C GLN A 150 -22.55 3.65 -2.84
N THR A 151 -22.48 4.34 -1.69
CA THR A 151 -22.68 5.79 -1.62
C THR A 151 -21.59 6.57 -2.38
N ALA A 152 -20.38 6.02 -2.42
CA ALA A 152 -19.21 6.60 -3.10
C ALA A 152 -19.13 6.20 -4.60
N ASP A 153 -20.07 5.44 -5.13
CA ASP A 153 -20.04 4.86 -6.49
C ASP A 153 -18.79 4.01 -6.75
N VAL A 154 -18.37 3.25 -5.72
CA VAL A 154 -17.21 2.34 -5.74
C VAL A 154 -17.71 0.90 -5.92
N GLN A 155 -17.13 0.19 -6.89
CA GLN A 155 -17.50 -1.21 -7.14
C GLN A 155 -16.94 -2.12 -6.04
N VAL A 156 -17.80 -2.97 -5.46
CA VAL A 156 -17.37 -3.98 -4.47
C VAL A 156 -17.09 -5.30 -5.18
N LEU A 157 -15.92 -5.86 -4.91
CA LEU A 157 -15.51 -7.19 -5.35
C LEU A 157 -15.27 -8.07 -4.11
N GLN A 158 -15.71 -9.32 -4.17
CA GLN A 158 -15.43 -10.31 -3.13
C GLN A 158 -14.42 -11.33 -3.66
N VAL A 159 -13.43 -11.67 -2.84
CA VAL A 159 -12.34 -12.57 -3.21
C VAL A 159 -12.10 -13.63 -2.14
N LYS A 160 -11.59 -14.77 -2.56
CA LYS A 160 -11.28 -15.93 -1.73
C LYS A 160 -10.03 -16.64 -2.22
N ALA A 161 -9.57 -17.60 -1.47
CA ALA A 161 -8.45 -18.47 -1.82
C ALA A 161 -8.56 -19.03 -3.23
N GLY A 162 -7.48 -18.88 -4.00
CA GLY A 162 -7.36 -19.26 -5.41
C GLY A 162 -7.72 -18.17 -6.41
N ASP A 163 -8.30 -17.03 -5.98
CA ASP A 163 -8.51 -15.89 -6.86
C ASP A 163 -7.18 -15.14 -7.11
N ARG A 164 -7.08 -14.55 -8.29
CA ARG A 164 -5.89 -13.81 -8.75
C ARG A 164 -6.29 -12.51 -9.38
N ILE A 165 -5.63 -11.43 -8.98
CA ILE A 165 -5.82 -10.09 -9.53
C ILE A 165 -4.49 -9.59 -10.09
N CYS A 166 -4.50 -9.04 -11.31
CA CYS A 166 -3.30 -8.53 -11.96
C CYS A 166 -3.39 -7.02 -12.18
N TYR A 167 -2.30 -6.32 -11.86
CA TYR A 167 -2.10 -4.90 -12.13
C TYR A 167 -0.75 -4.70 -12.85
N GLY A 168 -0.82 -4.51 -14.18
CA GLY A 168 0.40 -4.50 -15.00
C GLY A 168 1.15 -5.83 -14.90
N ASN A 169 2.42 -5.79 -14.52
CA ASN A 169 3.23 -7.00 -14.30
C ASN A 169 3.16 -7.54 -12.84
N ALA A 170 2.41 -6.90 -11.97
CA ALA A 170 2.19 -7.39 -10.62
C ALA A 170 0.99 -8.34 -10.58
N GLN A 171 1.14 -9.43 -9.85
CA GLN A 171 0.13 -10.42 -9.59
C GLN A 171 -0.11 -10.52 -8.09
N LEU A 172 -1.38 -10.46 -7.69
CA LEU A 172 -1.83 -10.65 -6.31
C LEU A 172 -2.64 -11.95 -6.26
N ASP A 173 -2.11 -12.96 -5.62
CA ASP A 173 -2.76 -14.22 -5.37
C ASP A 173 -3.41 -14.21 -3.99
N ILE A 174 -4.70 -14.50 -3.93
CA ILE A 174 -5.42 -14.62 -2.67
C ILE A 174 -5.22 -16.05 -2.15
N LEU A 175 -4.57 -16.18 -1.00
CA LEU A 175 -4.29 -17.46 -0.37
C LEU A 175 -5.32 -17.82 0.70
N TRP A 176 -6.02 -16.83 1.28
CA TRP A 176 -7.02 -16.96 2.34
C TRP A 176 -8.01 -15.80 2.27
N PRO A 177 -9.28 -15.91 2.73
CA PRO A 177 -9.90 -17.11 3.31
C PRO A 177 -10.34 -18.13 2.25
N GLU A 178 -10.61 -19.36 2.70
CA GLU A 178 -11.24 -20.38 1.85
C GLU A 178 -12.69 -20.02 1.52
N LYS A 179 -13.22 -20.62 0.47
CA LYS A 179 -14.64 -20.46 0.14
C LYS A 179 -15.50 -21.00 1.27
N GLY A 180 -16.51 -20.23 1.69
CA GLY A 180 -17.42 -20.61 2.75
C GLY A 180 -16.91 -20.26 4.16
N ALA A 181 -15.93 -19.39 4.26
CA ALA A 181 -15.53 -18.80 5.52
C ALA A 181 -16.70 -18.04 6.16
N VAL A 182 -16.89 -18.21 7.46
CA VAL A 182 -18.11 -17.75 8.14
C VAL A 182 -17.93 -16.34 8.71
N GLY A 183 -16.68 -15.89 8.89
CA GLY A 183 -16.37 -14.56 9.45
C GLY A 183 -16.65 -14.45 10.96
N GLU A 184 -16.83 -15.58 11.66
CA GLU A 184 -17.01 -15.60 13.13
C GLU A 184 -15.78 -15.07 13.87
N ASP A 185 -14.59 -15.43 13.41
CA ASP A 185 -13.32 -14.87 13.87
C ASP A 185 -12.68 -14.12 12.69
N VAL A 186 -12.92 -12.83 12.63
CA VAL A 186 -12.47 -11.98 11.52
C VAL A 186 -10.96 -11.95 11.36
N ASN A 187 -10.20 -12.19 12.43
CA ASN A 187 -8.74 -12.28 12.38
C ASN A 187 -8.30 -13.59 11.73
N GLU A 188 -8.82 -14.73 12.16
CA GLU A 188 -8.47 -16.03 11.56
C GLU A 188 -8.96 -16.16 10.12
N GLU A 189 -9.97 -15.39 9.72
CA GLU A 189 -10.49 -15.31 8.35
C GLU A 189 -10.01 -14.06 7.60
N ALA A 190 -8.96 -13.40 8.08
CA ALA A 190 -8.36 -12.24 7.42
C ALA A 190 -7.74 -12.63 6.07
N MET A 191 -7.88 -11.78 5.07
CA MET A 191 -7.31 -12.01 3.72
C MET A 191 -5.79 -12.09 3.78
N VAL A 192 -5.25 -13.19 3.27
CA VAL A 192 -3.82 -13.36 3.02
C VAL A 192 -3.55 -13.26 1.53
N MET A 193 -2.60 -12.40 1.17
CA MET A 193 -2.25 -12.15 -0.23
C MET A 193 -0.75 -12.33 -0.45
N GLU A 194 -0.39 -13.01 -1.55
CA GLU A 194 0.97 -13.01 -2.07
C GLU A 194 1.05 -12.06 -3.28
N LEU A 195 1.99 -11.14 -3.24
CA LEU A 195 2.33 -10.25 -4.35
C LEU A 195 3.56 -10.78 -5.07
N GLU A 196 3.42 -11.07 -6.34
CA GLU A 196 4.55 -11.36 -7.23
C GLU A 196 4.78 -10.18 -8.19
N TYR A 197 6.04 -9.74 -8.28
CA TYR A 197 6.49 -8.73 -9.25
C TYR A 197 7.88 -9.11 -9.79
N GLY A 198 7.92 -9.70 -10.96
CA GLY A 198 9.15 -10.32 -11.49
C GLY A 198 9.62 -11.46 -10.60
N LYS A 199 10.77 -11.30 -9.92
CA LYS A 199 11.26 -12.28 -8.91
C LYS A 199 10.93 -11.88 -7.48
N PHE A 200 10.47 -10.65 -7.27
CA PHE A 200 10.09 -10.17 -5.95
C PHE A 200 8.81 -10.84 -5.48
N LYS A 201 8.81 -11.32 -4.23
CA LYS A 201 7.66 -11.88 -3.54
C LYS A 201 7.40 -11.13 -2.24
N GLY A 202 6.17 -10.67 -2.05
CA GLY A 202 5.71 -10.03 -0.83
C GLY A 202 4.49 -10.75 -0.27
N LEU A 203 4.49 -11.03 1.03
CA LEU A 203 3.38 -11.70 1.71
C LEU A 203 2.71 -10.74 2.71
N PHE A 204 1.40 -10.56 2.55
CA PHE A 204 0.54 -9.75 3.41
C PHE A 204 -0.41 -10.70 4.14
N THR A 205 -0.30 -10.75 5.46
CA THR A 205 -0.93 -11.79 6.27
C THR A 205 -2.11 -11.31 7.10
N GLY A 206 -2.51 -10.04 6.96
CA GLY A 206 -3.54 -9.45 7.83
C GLY A 206 -3.23 -9.73 9.29
N ASP A 207 -4.23 -10.20 10.03
CA ASP A 207 -4.11 -10.49 11.46
C ASP A 207 -4.29 -11.98 11.80
N ILE A 208 -4.05 -12.88 10.81
CA ILE A 208 -4.15 -14.33 11.03
C ILE A 208 -3.27 -14.81 12.19
N GLY A 209 -3.76 -15.82 12.89
CA GLY A 209 -3.04 -16.53 13.94
C GLY A 209 -2.27 -17.74 13.43
N MET A 210 -1.51 -18.37 14.33
CA MET A 210 -0.70 -19.56 14.01
C MET A 210 -1.52 -20.77 13.51
N GLU A 211 -2.79 -20.85 13.86
CA GLU A 211 -3.65 -21.93 13.37
C GLU A 211 -3.96 -21.76 11.89
N THR A 212 -4.25 -20.54 11.44
CA THR A 212 -4.45 -20.26 10.03
C THR A 212 -3.13 -20.33 9.24
N GLU A 213 -1.99 -19.95 9.84
CA GLU A 213 -0.67 -20.18 9.23
C GLU A 213 -0.41 -21.66 8.93
N LYS A 214 -0.79 -22.57 9.82
CA LYS A 214 -0.69 -24.04 9.59
C LYS A 214 -1.61 -24.51 8.46
N LYS A 215 -2.84 -23.97 8.39
CA LYS A 215 -3.76 -24.28 7.31
C LYS A 215 -3.18 -23.85 5.96
N LEU A 216 -2.63 -22.62 5.88
CA LEU A 216 -1.95 -22.11 4.68
C LEU A 216 -0.79 -23.02 4.24
N GLN A 217 0.08 -23.43 5.18
CA GLN A 217 1.19 -24.33 4.89
C GLN A 217 0.72 -25.71 4.40
N SER A 218 -0.46 -26.15 4.83
CA SER A 218 -1.05 -27.41 4.39
C SER A 218 -1.72 -27.31 3.02
N ALA A 219 -2.30 -26.15 2.71
CA ALA A 219 -3.04 -25.91 1.48
C ALA A 219 -2.14 -25.46 0.32
N TYR A 220 -1.07 -24.74 0.61
CA TYR A 220 -0.19 -24.13 -0.38
C TYR A 220 1.27 -24.53 -0.14
N ARG A 221 2.01 -24.65 -1.25
CA ARG A 221 3.47 -24.70 -1.19
C ARG A 221 4.00 -23.26 -1.09
N LEU A 222 4.03 -22.72 0.14
CA LEU A 222 4.66 -21.42 0.38
C LEU A 222 6.17 -21.52 0.10
N GLU A 223 6.75 -20.45 -0.39
CA GLU A 223 8.17 -20.32 -0.73
C GLU A 223 8.80 -19.15 0.03
N ASP A 224 10.12 -19.02 -0.07
CA ASP A 224 10.86 -17.89 0.49
C ASP A 224 10.29 -16.56 -0.09
N VAL A 225 10.14 -15.53 0.75
CA VAL A 225 9.64 -14.21 0.35
C VAL A 225 10.65 -13.11 0.66
N ASP A 226 10.68 -12.06 -0.16
CA ASP A 226 11.55 -10.90 0.09
C ASP A 226 10.96 -10.01 1.19
N PHE A 227 9.63 -9.93 1.24
CA PHE A 227 8.89 -9.04 2.14
C PHE A 227 7.77 -9.78 2.85
N LEU A 228 7.68 -9.59 4.17
CA LEU A 228 6.57 -10.03 5.01
C LEU A 228 5.96 -8.84 5.76
N LYS A 229 4.66 -8.59 5.58
CA LYS A 229 3.89 -7.82 6.54
C LYS A 229 3.54 -8.76 7.70
N VAL A 230 4.12 -8.51 8.85
CA VAL A 230 3.95 -9.37 10.04
C VAL A 230 2.51 -9.35 10.51
N ALA A 231 1.97 -10.53 10.75
CA ALA A 231 0.58 -10.70 11.15
C ALA A 231 0.28 -10.10 12.53
N HIS A 232 -0.93 -9.56 12.67
CA HIS A 232 -1.53 -9.11 13.91
C HIS A 232 -0.59 -8.21 14.74
N HIS A 233 0.04 -7.25 14.04
CA HIS A 233 0.95 -6.24 14.60
C HIS A 233 2.11 -6.83 15.44
N GLY A 234 2.46 -8.09 15.22
CA GLY A 234 3.46 -8.83 15.99
C GLY A 234 2.93 -9.45 17.29
N SER A 235 1.68 -9.86 17.30
CA SER A 235 1.07 -10.65 18.37
C SER A 235 1.90 -11.92 18.66
N ARG A 236 1.94 -12.35 19.92
CA ARG A 236 2.60 -13.61 20.31
C ARG A 236 1.96 -14.84 19.68
N TYR A 237 0.70 -14.74 19.27
CA TYR A 237 -0.11 -15.82 18.72
C TYR A 237 -0.06 -15.88 17.18
N SER A 238 0.76 -15.04 16.56
CA SER A 238 0.94 -14.96 15.11
C SER A 238 2.42 -15.04 14.74
N THR A 239 2.71 -15.27 13.46
CA THR A 239 4.07 -15.33 12.90
C THR A 239 4.92 -16.40 13.63
N GLY A 240 4.42 -17.63 13.52
CA GLY A 240 4.98 -18.82 14.18
C GLY A 240 6.35 -19.22 13.61
N GLU A 241 7.14 -19.97 14.42
CA GLU A 241 8.47 -20.42 13.99
C GLU A 241 8.39 -21.37 12.78
N GLU A 242 7.41 -22.27 12.75
CA GLU A 242 7.19 -23.20 11.63
C GLU A 242 6.89 -22.43 10.34
N PHE A 243 6.03 -21.40 10.42
CA PHE A 243 5.70 -20.53 9.30
C PHE A 243 6.94 -19.78 8.81
N LEU A 244 7.70 -19.15 9.71
CA LEU A 244 8.94 -18.43 9.36
C LEU A 244 9.99 -19.33 8.73
N ASN A 245 10.11 -20.60 9.15
CA ASN A 245 11.03 -21.56 8.57
C ASN A 245 10.68 -21.92 7.10
N VAL A 246 9.42 -21.70 6.70
CA VAL A 246 8.96 -21.91 5.32
C VAL A 246 9.13 -20.66 4.49
N VAL A 247 8.58 -19.51 4.96
CA VAL A 247 8.56 -18.28 4.17
C VAL A 247 9.86 -17.46 4.22
N LYS A 248 10.73 -17.67 5.22
CA LYS A 248 12.07 -17.08 5.39
C LYS A 248 12.21 -15.66 4.86
N PRO A 249 11.45 -14.70 5.38
CA PRO A 249 11.42 -13.37 4.82
C PRO A 249 12.78 -12.67 4.98
N GLU A 250 13.24 -11.99 3.91
CA GLU A 250 14.41 -11.11 4.01
C GLU A 250 14.12 -9.90 4.89
N LEU A 251 12.92 -9.29 4.68
CA LEU A 251 12.44 -8.14 5.43
C LEU A 251 11.06 -8.42 6.03
N ALA A 252 10.92 -8.19 7.33
CA ALA A 252 9.63 -8.17 8.03
C ALA A 252 9.27 -6.75 8.46
N VAL A 253 8.08 -6.29 8.10
CA VAL A 253 7.55 -5.00 8.55
C VAL A 253 6.44 -5.22 9.55
N ILE A 254 6.59 -4.62 10.72
CA ILE A 254 5.60 -4.62 11.80
C ILE A 254 4.96 -3.24 11.85
N SER A 255 3.68 -3.18 11.55
CA SER A 255 2.88 -1.98 11.74
C SER A 255 2.32 -1.98 13.16
N CYS A 256 2.73 -1.03 13.98
CA CYS A 256 2.35 -0.99 15.39
C CYS A 256 2.56 0.42 15.99
N SER A 257 2.00 0.66 17.15
CA SER A 257 2.18 1.90 17.90
C SER A 257 3.06 1.70 19.14
N ALA A 258 3.94 2.65 19.42
CA ALA A 258 4.71 2.68 20.67
C ALA A 258 3.83 2.80 21.91
N SER A 259 2.61 3.31 21.77
CA SER A 259 1.65 3.52 22.87
C SER A 259 0.50 2.52 22.88
N ASN A 260 0.64 1.37 22.16
CA ASN A 260 -0.41 0.36 22.18
C ASN A 260 -0.52 -0.33 23.57
N THR A 261 -1.71 -0.78 23.90
CA THR A 261 -2.01 -1.48 25.16
C THR A 261 -1.95 -3.00 25.04
N TYR A 262 -1.75 -3.52 23.84
CA TYR A 262 -1.74 -4.95 23.54
C TYR A 262 -0.38 -5.61 23.82
N GLY A 263 0.68 -4.81 23.99
CA GLY A 263 2.05 -5.29 24.11
C GLY A 263 2.64 -5.78 22.78
N HIS A 264 2.17 -5.22 21.66
CA HIS A 264 2.66 -5.50 20.32
C HIS A 264 3.78 -4.52 19.90
N PRO A 265 4.82 -5.00 19.19
CA PRO A 265 5.09 -6.41 18.94
C PRO A 265 5.55 -7.13 20.20
N SER A 266 5.15 -8.38 20.37
CA SER A 266 5.53 -9.18 21.52
C SER A 266 7.03 -9.55 21.47
N PRO A 267 7.70 -9.68 22.64
CA PRO A 267 9.09 -10.14 22.68
C PRO A 267 9.28 -11.52 22.04
N GLU A 268 8.25 -12.36 22.10
CA GLU A 268 8.26 -13.70 21.51
C GLU A 268 8.32 -13.63 19.99
N THR A 269 7.49 -12.78 19.37
CA THR A 269 7.48 -12.60 17.91
C THR A 269 8.78 -11.98 17.42
N LEU A 270 9.30 -10.98 18.14
CA LEU A 270 10.60 -10.38 17.78
C LEU A 270 11.71 -11.43 17.81
N ARG A 271 11.78 -12.28 18.85
CA ARG A 271 12.77 -13.35 18.92
C ARG A 271 12.64 -14.38 17.79
N ARG A 272 11.42 -14.74 17.41
CA ARG A 272 11.20 -15.66 16.27
C ARG A 272 11.74 -15.08 14.97
N LEU A 273 11.45 -13.80 14.69
CA LEU A 273 11.96 -13.09 13.52
C LEU A 273 13.49 -12.95 13.54
N GLU A 274 14.07 -12.59 14.68
CA GLU A 274 15.53 -12.53 14.87
C GLU A 274 16.20 -13.88 14.64
N ASN A 275 15.63 -14.96 15.18
CA ASN A 275 16.12 -16.32 14.99
C ASN A 275 16.03 -16.78 13.54
N ALA A 276 15.05 -16.32 12.78
CA ALA A 276 14.92 -16.59 11.36
C ALA A 276 15.93 -15.78 10.50
N GLY A 277 16.69 -14.85 11.11
CA GLY A 277 17.66 -14.01 10.40
C GLY A 277 17.05 -12.89 9.59
N THR A 278 15.80 -12.53 9.86
CA THR A 278 15.01 -11.54 9.12
C THR A 278 15.39 -10.12 9.55
N GLU A 279 15.55 -9.20 8.59
CA GLU A 279 15.62 -7.77 8.89
C GLU A 279 14.26 -7.26 9.38
N ILE A 280 14.22 -6.59 10.55
CA ILE A 280 12.96 -6.13 11.16
C ILE A 280 12.87 -4.61 11.06
N CYS A 281 11.77 -4.12 10.46
CA CYS A 281 11.37 -2.72 10.49
C CYS A 281 10.06 -2.57 11.26
N ARG A 282 9.96 -1.52 12.11
CA ARG A 282 8.77 -1.24 12.91
C ARG A 282 8.33 0.19 12.66
N THR A 283 7.03 0.41 12.42
CA THR A 283 6.51 1.75 12.14
C THR A 283 6.57 2.67 13.37
N ASP A 284 6.49 2.15 14.57
CA ASP A 284 6.60 2.90 15.81
C ASP A 284 8.00 3.45 16.09
N ARG A 285 9.03 2.91 15.43
CA ARG A 285 10.44 3.37 15.55
C ARG A 285 10.92 4.09 14.30
N SER A 286 10.58 3.54 13.15
CA SER A 286 11.10 4.02 11.85
C SER A 286 10.19 5.06 11.19
N GLY A 287 9.01 5.35 11.75
CA GLY A 287 7.95 6.04 11.02
C GLY A 287 7.46 5.17 9.86
N ALA A 288 6.99 5.76 8.78
CA ALA A 288 6.61 4.98 7.60
C ALA A 288 7.81 4.22 7.01
N VAL A 289 7.61 2.96 6.66
CA VAL A 289 8.62 2.08 6.02
C VAL A 289 8.30 1.97 4.54
N ILE A 290 9.25 2.36 3.70
CA ILE A 290 9.08 2.34 2.25
C ILE A 290 10.03 1.30 1.65
N VAL A 291 9.46 0.34 0.95
CA VAL A 291 10.21 -0.64 0.14
C VAL A 291 10.08 -0.26 -1.32
N LYS A 292 11.19 -0.19 -2.01
CA LYS A 292 11.28 0.08 -3.45
C LYS A 292 11.92 -1.12 -4.12
N VAL A 293 11.25 -1.62 -5.16
CA VAL A 293 11.76 -2.73 -5.96
C VAL A 293 12.02 -2.21 -7.37
N ASP A 294 13.28 -2.28 -7.78
CA ASP A 294 13.73 -1.95 -9.12
C ASP A 294 14.44 -3.19 -9.67
N GLU A 295 13.94 -3.73 -10.77
CA GLU A 295 14.39 -5.00 -11.35
C GLU A 295 14.32 -6.14 -10.32
N GLU A 296 15.45 -6.52 -9.71
CA GLU A 296 15.54 -7.60 -8.73
C GLU A 296 16.08 -7.10 -7.37
N LYS A 297 16.14 -5.75 -7.17
CA LYS A 297 16.74 -5.18 -5.97
C LYS A 297 15.70 -4.50 -5.09
N MET A 298 15.59 -5.00 -3.88
CA MET A 298 14.82 -4.36 -2.83
C MET A 298 15.68 -3.29 -2.13
N LYS A 299 15.11 -2.10 -1.92
CA LYS A 299 15.71 -1.01 -1.14
C LYS A 299 14.72 -0.54 -0.09
N VAL A 300 15.16 -0.53 1.15
CA VAL A 300 14.35 -0.08 2.28
C VAL A 300 14.70 1.37 2.65
N GLN A 301 13.70 2.20 2.85
CA GLN A 301 13.83 3.56 3.33
C GLN A 301 12.98 3.73 4.59
N ARG A 302 13.59 4.24 5.66
CA ARG A 302 12.97 4.59 6.94
C ARG A 302 12.96 6.10 7.07
N PHE A 303 11.92 6.69 7.68
CA PHE A 303 11.85 8.14 7.88
C PHE A 303 12.54 8.59 9.17
N VAL A 304 12.61 7.71 10.16
CA VAL A 304 13.39 7.89 11.37
C VAL A 304 14.47 6.82 11.37
N ILE A 305 15.70 7.24 11.63
CA ILE A 305 16.84 6.33 11.78
C ILE A 305 17.22 6.38 13.27
N ASP A 306 17.09 5.25 13.95
CA ASP A 306 17.53 5.11 15.35
C ASP A 306 19.07 5.14 15.46
#